data_bb8f0d2bb910db1b58a8aa74b1fe2010
#
_entry.id   bb8f0d2bb910db1b58a8aa74b1fe2010
#
_cell.length_a   1.000
_cell.length_b   1.000
_cell.length_c   1.000
_cell.angle_alpha   90.00
_cell.angle_beta   90.00
_cell.angle_gamma   90.00
#
_symmetry.space_group_name_H-M   'P 1'
#
loop_
_entity.id
_entity.type
_entity.pdbx_description
1 polymer ?
#
loop_
_entity_poly.entity_id
_entity_poly.type
_entity_poly.pdbx_seq_one_letter_code
_entity_poly.pdbx_strand_id
1 'polypeptide(L)'
;MTVLAKLALHTLPPECTVSTEAIESSERGDSLARKRFQRGHVFLIGGTWFGKYREDMIEAEGNTRRKQVTVTLGSKKDIPTKPLAKRRMELILARINSTDYRPRRFAKMDEFATIWQEHILAGDKPSSIRSAKSHLNVHILPHFGKRGLDEIGVQAQQFFVTKLAHTNLSRKMILNVLSTLASILRTAKGWGYVCQMVDYKCLTIPTEEVQTEARFFTLEEVGKIIAAAREPYKTMFWLLAMTGMRAGEMLGLQWRDIDFDKGLLNVRRSAWYGRVQTTKNKNSEAIIPLPGILAATLRAFREQWKSNPDGFLFVTRNRRPPSSNKVVEYGLWPVLDLLAIPRCGLHAFRHTHTSLLLDTGATPKVVQEQLRHADPRVTLGVYAHVLGDAHREAVEKVASVVFQSVPKAREETKYIQ
;
A
#
# COMPACT_ATOMS: atom_id res chain seq x y z
N MET A 1 -42.56 -2.58 29.00
CA MET A 1 -43.31 -1.93 27.90
C MET A 1 -42.31 -1.47 26.87
N THR A 2 -42.10 -2.26 25.93
CA THR A 2 -42.05 -2.22 24.47
C THR A 2 -41.50 -0.91 23.86
N VAL A 3 -40.28 -0.97 23.31
CA VAL A 3 -39.87 -0.08 22.23
C VAL A 3 -39.30 -0.96 21.12
N LEU A 4 -40.06 -1.00 20.03
CA LEU A 4 -39.82 -1.75 18.82
C LEU A 4 -38.66 -1.15 17.99
N ALA A 5 -37.81 -2.03 17.48
CA ALA A 5 -36.80 -1.79 16.48
C ALA A 5 -37.39 -1.25 15.17
N LYS A 6 -36.80 -0.19 14.63
CA LYS A 6 -36.91 0.21 13.21
C LYS A 6 -35.67 -0.29 12.44
N LEU A 7 -35.86 -1.38 11.70
CA LEU A 7 -34.95 -1.78 10.63
C LEU A 7 -35.09 -0.75 9.50
N ALA A 8 -33.97 -0.10 9.16
CA ALA A 8 -33.83 0.66 7.92
C ALA A 8 -33.47 -0.31 6.79
N LEU A 9 -34.40 -0.47 5.85
CA LEU A 9 -34.16 -1.08 4.54
C LEU A 9 -33.22 -0.17 3.73
N HIS A 10 -31.99 -0.60 3.55
CA HIS A 10 -31.12 -0.03 2.52
C HIS A 10 -31.53 -0.60 1.16
N THR A 11 -32.01 0.27 0.31
CA THR A 11 -32.30 0.07 -1.10
C THR A 11 -31.04 -0.35 -1.86
N LEU A 12 -31.15 -1.45 -2.57
CA LEU A 12 -30.18 -1.93 -3.58
C LEU A 12 -30.09 -0.89 -4.73
N PRO A 13 -28.90 -0.69 -5.32
CA PRO A 13 -28.78 0.15 -6.52
C PRO A 13 -29.46 -0.55 -7.73
N PRO A 14 -29.90 0.23 -8.73
CA PRO A 14 -30.67 -0.28 -9.85
C PRO A 14 -29.85 -1.25 -10.71
N GLU A 15 -30.52 -2.29 -11.15
CA GLU A 15 -30.03 -3.31 -12.08
C GLU A 15 -29.45 -2.69 -13.35
N CYS A 16 -28.21 -3.03 -13.69
CA CYS A 16 -27.68 -2.84 -15.02
C CYS A 16 -28.45 -3.76 -15.97
N THR A 17 -29.36 -3.20 -16.74
CA THR A 17 -29.93 -3.84 -17.88
C THR A 17 -28.86 -4.06 -18.94
N VAL A 18 -28.33 -5.25 -19.03
CA VAL A 18 -27.50 -5.69 -20.15
C VAL A 18 -28.43 -5.90 -21.34
N SER A 19 -28.23 -5.10 -22.37
CA SER A 19 -28.94 -5.20 -23.64
C SER A 19 -28.78 -6.59 -24.25
N THR A 20 -29.89 -7.20 -24.60
CA THR A 20 -30.04 -8.58 -25.12
C THR A 20 -29.50 -8.78 -26.54
N GLU A 21 -28.82 -7.82 -27.14
CA GLU A 21 -28.39 -7.89 -28.55
C GLU A 21 -26.96 -8.40 -28.80
N ALA A 22 -26.24 -8.88 -27.78
CA ALA A 22 -24.87 -9.38 -27.95
C ALA A 22 -24.74 -10.91 -27.75
N ILE A 23 -25.83 -11.70 -27.75
CA ILE A 23 -25.81 -13.15 -27.47
C ILE A 23 -26.01 -14.02 -28.72
N GLU A 24 -26.25 -13.45 -29.89
CA GLU A 24 -26.57 -14.27 -31.09
C GLU A 24 -25.41 -14.61 -32.04
N SER A 25 -24.14 -14.42 -31.67
CA SER A 25 -23.03 -14.74 -32.59
C SER A 25 -21.92 -15.66 -32.06
N SER A 26 -22.22 -16.57 -31.13
CA SER A 26 -21.26 -17.62 -30.71
C SER A 26 -21.88 -18.99 -30.50
N GLU A 27 -22.85 -19.35 -31.33
CA GLU A 27 -23.30 -20.76 -31.44
C GLU A 27 -22.56 -21.46 -32.58
N ARG A 28 -21.26 -21.74 -32.40
CA ARG A 28 -20.61 -22.85 -33.16
C ARG A 28 -19.73 -23.66 -32.20
N GLY A 29 -20.30 -24.78 -31.75
CA GLY A 29 -19.55 -26.01 -31.54
C GLY A 29 -18.89 -26.22 -30.21
N ASP A 30 -19.55 -25.95 -29.09
CA ASP A 30 -19.22 -26.64 -27.84
C ASP A 30 -20.21 -27.83 -27.71
N SER A 31 -19.81 -28.98 -28.22
CA SER A 31 -20.51 -30.23 -27.90
C SER A 31 -20.29 -30.47 -26.40
N LEU A 32 -21.26 -30.06 -25.59
CA LEU A 32 -21.37 -30.43 -24.18
C LEU A 32 -21.27 -31.95 -24.09
N ALA A 33 -20.04 -32.45 -23.86
CA ALA A 33 -19.81 -33.87 -23.65
C ALA A 33 -20.76 -34.30 -22.54
N ARG A 34 -21.69 -35.24 -22.86
CA ARG A 34 -22.71 -35.77 -21.93
C ARG A 34 -22.06 -35.99 -20.57
N LYS A 35 -22.54 -35.32 -19.52
CA LYS A 35 -22.11 -35.51 -18.13
C LYS A 35 -22.22 -37.01 -17.82
N ARG A 36 -21.10 -37.73 -17.81
CA ARG A 36 -21.09 -39.14 -17.41
C ARG A 36 -20.99 -39.18 -15.89
N PHE A 37 -22.00 -39.80 -15.26
CA PHE A 37 -21.96 -40.09 -13.84
C PHE A 37 -20.70 -40.89 -13.49
N GLN A 38 -19.87 -40.37 -12.56
CA GLN A 38 -18.63 -40.98 -12.17
C GLN A 38 -18.82 -41.77 -10.89
N ARG A 39 -18.35 -43.04 -10.88
CA ARG A 39 -18.30 -43.89 -9.68
C ARG A 39 -16.93 -43.83 -8.98
N GLY A 40 -15.91 -43.35 -9.68
CA GLY A 40 -14.53 -43.34 -9.19
C GLY A 40 -13.95 -44.78 -9.05
N HIS A 41 -12.66 -44.83 -8.75
CA HIS A 41 -11.96 -46.09 -8.46
C HIS A 41 -11.32 -46.05 -7.10
N VAL A 42 -11.59 -47.03 -6.22
CA VAL A 42 -11.06 -47.08 -4.84
C VAL A 42 -10.07 -48.25 -4.72
N PHE A 43 -8.87 -47.96 -4.20
CA PHE A 43 -7.80 -48.92 -4.04
C PHE A 43 -7.03 -48.65 -2.70
N LEU A 44 -6.33 -49.70 -2.23
CA LEU A 44 -5.55 -49.64 -0.97
C LEU A 44 -4.06 -49.73 -1.29
N ILE A 45 -3.29 -48.82 -0.70
CA ILE A 45 -1.81 -48.84 -0.73
C ILE A 45 -1.29 -48.55 0.68
N GLY A 46 -0.36 -49.38 1.19
CA GLY A 46 0.30 -49.15 2.48
C GLY A 46 -0.66 -48.96 3.66
N GLY A 47 -1.83 -49.66 3.65
CA GLY A 47 -2.81 -49.51 4.70
C GLY A 47 -3.68 -48.25 4.62
N THR A 48 -3.58 -47.46 3.55
CA THR A 48 -4.38 -46.24 3.32
C THR A 48 -5.23 -46.40 2.06
N TRP A 49 -6.53 -46.06 2.18
CA TRP A 49 -7.46 -46.04 1.07
C TRP A 49 -7.31 -44.77 0.23
N PHE A 50 -7.24 -44.96 -1.09
CA PHE A 50 -7.21 -43.89 -2.08
C PHE A 50 -8.38 -44.01 -3.03
N GLY A 51 -8.86 -42.87 -3.51
CA GLY A 51 -9.87 -42.76 -4.56
C GLY A 51 -9.31 -42.05 -5.79
N LYS A 52 -9.59 -42.58 -6.99
CA LYS A 52 -9.29 -41.94 -8.27
C LYS A 52 -10.56 -41.55 -9.01
N TYR A 53 -10.60 -40.34 -9.55
CA TYR A 53 -11.69 -39.85 -10.38
C TYR A 53 -11.14 -38.84 -11.41
N ARG A 54 -12.01 -38.40 -12.31
CA ARG A 54 -11.64 -37.39 -13.31
C ARG A 54 -12.41 -36.11 -13.03
N GLU A 55 -11.72 -34.99 -13.06
CA GLU A 55 -12.30 -33.66 -12.89
C GLU A 55 -12.00 -32.82 -14.14
N ASP A 56 -13.04 -32.16 -14.66
CA ASP A 56 -12.89 -31.22 -15.76
C ASP A 56 -12.42 -29.89 -15.18
N MET A 57 -11.34 -29.34 -15.75
CA MET A 57 -10.73 -28.06 -15.33
C MET A 57 -10.76 -27.11 -16.51
N ILE A 58 -11.07 -25.85 -16.27
CA ILE A 58 -10.99 -24.78 -17.25
C ILE A 58 -9.61 -24.13 -17.09
N GLU A 59 -8.79 -24.20 -18.15
CA GLU A 59 -7.48 -23.54 -18.21
C GLU A 59 -7.65 -22.01 -18.38
N ALA A 60 -6.57 -21.26 -18.20
CA ALA A 60 -6.60 -19.78 -18.28
C ALA A 60 -7.13 -19.26 -19.62
N GLU A 61 -6.90 -19.98 -20.70
CA GLU A 61 -7.36 -19.68 -22.05
C GLU A 61 -8.82 -20.08 -22.32
N GLY A 62 -9.52 -20.65 -21.32
CA GLY A 62 -10.91 -21.12 -21.46
C GLY A 62 -11.05 -22.55 -21.96
N ASN A 63 -9.98 -23.23 -22.32
CA ASN A 63 -10.00 -24.63 -22.74
C ASN A 63 -10.33 -25.56 -21.58
N THR A 64 -11.20 -26.57 -21.81
CA THR A 64 -11.53 -27.55 -20.78
C THR A 64 -10.58 -28.74 -20.88
N ARG A 65 -9.83 -29.02 -19.81
CA ARG A 65 -8.96 -30.19 -19.69
C ARG A 65 -9.48 -31.16 -18.63
N ARG A 66 -9.52 -32.43 -18.95
CA ARG A 66 -9.90 -33.46 -18.00
C ARG A 66 -8.66 -34.02 -17.29
N LYS A 67 -8.58 -33.81 -15.98
CA LYS A 67 -7.46 -34.26 -15.12
C LYS A 67 -7.90 -35.45 -14.26
N GLN A 68 -7.01 -36.45 -14.10
CA GLN A 68 -7.21 -37.53 -13.14
C GLN A 68 -6.74 -37.05 -11.77
N VAL A 69 -7.63 -37.10 -10.78
CA VAL A 69 -7.38 -36.70 -9.40
C VAL A 69 -7.34 -37.95 -8.52
N THR A 70 -6.35 -38.01 -7.62
CA THR A 70 -6.26 -39.06 -6.59
C THR A 70 -6.45 -38.39 -5.24
N VAL A 71 -7.34 -38.90 -4.40
CA VAL A 71 -7.63 -38.40 -3.05
C VAL A 71 -7.42 -39.48 -2.02
N THR A 72 -6.91 -39.08 -0.83
CA THR A 72 -6.82 -40.00 0.31
C THR A 72 -8.19 -40.07 0.97
N LEU A 73 -8.71 -41.29 1.13
CA LEU A 73 -9.99 -41.51 1.78
C LEU A 73 -9.88 -41.75 3.27
N GLY A 74 -8.79 -42.35 3.74
CA GLY A 74 -8.51 -42.62 5.14
C GLY A 74 -7.71 -43.88 5.37
N SER A 75 -7.26 -44.12 6.60
CA SER A 75 -6.54 -45.34 6.93
C SER A 75 -7.44 -46.55 7.00
N LYS A 76 -6.90 -47.78 6.83
CA LYS A 76 -7.63 -49.03 6.99
C LYS A 76 -8.11 -49.20 8.44
N LYS A 77 -7.49 -48.53 9.41
CA LYS A 77 -7.95 -48.54 10.80
C LYS A 77 -9.28 -47.81 10.96
N ASP A 78 -9.40 -46.64 10.30
CA ASP A 78 -10.60 -45.79 10.35
C ASP A 78 -11.70 -46.29 9.38
N ILE A 79 -11.29 -46.89 8.28
CA ILE A 79 -12.17 -47.41 7.23
C ILE A 79 -11.83 -48.91 6.99
N PRO A 80 -12.36 -49.83 7.79
CA PRO A 80 -11.94 -51.21 7.76
C PRO A 80 -12.24 -51.94 6.45
N THR A 81 -13.26 -51.49 5.69
CA THR A 81 -13.77 -52.21 4.52
C THR A 81 -13.81 -51.34 3.26
N LYS A 82 -13.64 -52.01 2.10
CA LYS A 82 -13.76 -51.37 0.78
C LYS A 82 -15.13 -50.70 0.52
N PRO A 83 -16.28 -51.29 0.95
CA PRO A 83 -17.58 -50.64 0.81
C PRO A 83 -17.66 -49.29 1.54
N LEU A 84 -17.09 -49.16 2.75
CA LEU A 84 -17.03 -47.89 3.49
C LEU A 84 -16.16 -46.86 2.76
N ALA A 85 -15.02 -47.30 2.22
CA ALA A 85 -14.18 -46.41 1.39
C ALA A 85 -14.90 -45.95 0.12
N LYS A 86 -15.69 -46.81 -0.54
CA LYS A 86 -16.55 -46.44 -1.67
C LYS A 86 -17.60 -45.40 -1.25
N ARG A 87 -18.28 -45.59 -0.14
CA ARG A 87 -19.28 -44.63 0.38
C ARG A 87 -18.64 -43.25 0.63
N ARG A 88 -17.41 -43.21 1.17
CA ARG A 88 -16.68 -41.94 1.33
C ARG A 88 -16.30 -41.31 -0.02
N MET A 89 -15.95 -42.12 -1.00
CA MET A 89 -15.73 -41.66 -2.38
C MET A 89 -16.98 -41.09 -3.02
N GLU A 90 -18.15 -41.69 -2.80
CA GLU A 90 -19.44 -41.20 -3.28
C GLU A 90 -19.77 -39.80 -2.75
N LEU A 91 -19.47 -39.54 -1.48
CA LEU A 91 -19.63 -38.18 -0.90
C LEU A 91 -18.77 -37.16 -1.62
N ILE A 92 -17.53 -37.50 -1.97
CA ILE A 92 -16.62 -36.62 -2.72
C ILE A 92 -17.16 -36.39 -4.14
N LEU A 93 -17.65 -37.44 -4.78
CA LEU A 93 -18.19 -37.40 -6.13
C LEU A 93 -19.57 -36.76 -6.22
N ALA A 94 -20.34 -36.67 -5.13
CA ALA A 94 -21.65 -36.05 -5.10
C ALA A 94 -21.65 -34.64 -5.69
N ARG A 95 -20.63 -33.86 -5.39
CA ARG A 95 -20.44 -32.54 -5.98
C ARG A 95 -20.21 -32.57 -7.48
N ILE A 96 -19.38 -33.47 -7.97
CA ILE A 96 -19.01 -33.60 -9.38
C ILE A 96 -20.16 -34.17 -10.22
N ASN A 97 -20.95 -35.04 -9.60
CA ASN A 97 -22.11 -35.66 -10.22
C ASN A 97 -23.39 -34.81 -10.13
N SER A 98 -23.33 -33.66 -9.38
CA SER A 98 -24.47 -32.75 -9.27
C SER A 98 -24.77 -32.06 -10.61
N THR A 99 -26.03 -31.69 -10.82
CA THR A 99 -26.46 -30.89 -11.98
C THR A 99 -25.78 -29.50 -12.04
N ASP A 100 -25.47 -28.96 -10.89
CA ASP A 100 -24.88 -27.62 -10.74
C ASP A 100 -23.36 -27.62 -10.71
N TYR A 101 -22.73 -28.75 -11.01
CA TYR A 101 -21.29 -28.85 -11.07
C TYR A 101 -20.71 -27.90 -12.12
N ARG A 102 -19.84 -27.02 -11.68
CA ARG A 102 -19.02 -26.17 -12.55
C ARG A 102 -17.56 -26.61 -12.44
N PRO A 103 -16.88 -26.84 -13.58
CA PRO A 103 -15.46 -27.15 -13.59
C PRO A 103 -14.66 -26.08 -12.86
N ARG A 104 -13.65 -26.49 -12.10
CA ARG A 104 -12.73 -25.53 -11.48
C ARG A 104 -11.87 -24.88 -12.55
N ARG A 105 -11.61 -23.60 -12.40
CA ARG A 105 -10.58 -22.93 -13.17
C ARG A 105 -9.22 -23.28 -12.59
N PHE A 106 -8.29 -23.58 -13.48
CA PHE A 106 -6.90 -23.86 -13.12
C PHE A 106 -5.99 -22.93 -13.88
N ALA A 107 -5.03 -22.33 -13.19
CA ALA A 107 -3.94 -21.59 -13.81
C ALA A 107 -2.70 -21.73 -12.92
N LYS A 108 -1.52 -21.67 -13.53
CA LYS A 108 -0.29 -21.46 -12.82
C LYS A 108 -0.16 -19.99 -12.45
N MET A 109 0.71 -19.71 -11.46
CA MET A 109 0.94 -18.35 -11.02
C MET A 109 1.48 -17.44 -12.13
N ASP A 110 2.40 -17.91 -12.98
CA ASP A 110 2.96 -17.14 -14.11
C ASP A 110 1.90 -16.77 -15.16
N GLU A 111 1.07 -17.75 -15.56
CA GLU A 111 -0.05 -17.55 -16.49
C GLU A 111 -1.05 -16.51 -15.93
N PHE A 112 -1.47 -16.71 -14.68
CA PHE A 112 -2.43 -15.81 -14.05
C PHE A 112 -1.85 -14.41 -13.76
N ALA A 113 -0.59 -14.32 -13.40
CA ALA A 113 0.10 -13.06 -13.17
C ALA A 113 0.15 -12.19 -14.43
N THR A 114 0.26 -12.80 -15.62
CA THR A 114 0.19 -12.07 -16.90
C THR A 114 -1.19 -11.46 -17.07
N ILE A 115 -2.24 -12.23 -16.90
CA ILE A 115 -3.64 -11.76 -16.98
C ILE A 115 -3.92 -10.69 -15.93
N TRP A 116 -3.43 -10.89 -14.70
CA TRP A 116 -3.60 -9.92 -13.61
C TRP A 116 -2.89 -8.59 -13.91
N GLN A 117 -1.69 -8.63 -14.50
CA GLN A 117 -0.96 -7.42 -14.89
C GLN A 117 -1.70 -6.63 -15.98
N GLU A 118 -2.29 -7.31 -16.95
CA GLU A 118 -3.00 -6.67 -18.06
C GLU A 118 -4.33 -6.07 -17.65
N HIS A 119 -5.11 -6.77 -16.85
CA HIS A 119 -6.51 -6.41 -16.58
C HIS A 119 -6.71 -5.70 -15.24
N ILE A 120 -5.88 -5.93 -14.25
CA ILE A 120 -6.02 -5.35 -12.91
C ILE A 120 -4.95 -4.30 -12.64
N LEU A 121 -3.68 -4.69 -12.76
CA LEU A 121 -2.57 -3.80 -12.42
C LEU A 121 -2.48 -2.59 -13.36
N ALA A 122 -2.89 -2.72 -14.61
CA ALA A 122 -2.87 -1.64 -15.60
C ALA A 122 -3.72 -0.41 -15.18
N GLY A 123 -4.75 -0.61 -14.34
CA GLY A 123 -5.57 0.47 -13.79
C GLY A 123 -4.93 1.24 -12.62
N ASP A 124 -3.82 0.78 -12.10
CA ASP A 124 -3.15 1.39 -10.96
C ASP A 124 -2.25 2.57 -11.36
N LYS A 125 -1.79 3.32 -10.34
CA LYS A 125 -0.81 4.38 -10.56
C LYS A 125 0.52 3.82 -11.05
N PRO A 126 1.25 4.52 -11.96
CA PRO A 126 2.52 4.06 -12.50
C PRO A 126 3.56 3.66 -11.45
N SER A 127 3.58 4.33 -10.29
CA SER A 127 4.44 3.97 -9.16
C SER A 127 4.06 2.63 -8.53
N SER A 128 2.75 2.37 -8.35
CA SER A 128 2.25 1.10 -7.82
C SER A 128 2.50 -0.04 -8.79
N ILE A 129 2.27 0.20 -10.10
CA ILE A 129 2.58 -0.76 -11.17
C ILE A 129 4.05 -1.17 -11.12
N ARG A 130 4.96 -0.20 -11.02
CA ARG A 130 6.40 -0.48 -10.96
C ARG A 130 6.77 -1.33 -9.75
N SER A 131 6.27 -0.96 -8.57
CA SER A 131 6.53 -1.71 -7.33
C SER A 131 5.95 -3.13 -7.41
N ALA A 132 4.71 -3.28 -7.84
CA ALA A 132 4.07 -4.59 -7.98
C ALA A 132 4.79 -5.47 -9.00
N LYS A 133 5.22 -4.93 -10.15
CA LYS A 133 6.04 -5.65 -11.15
C LYS A 133 7.39 -6.07 -10.57
N SER A 134 8.04 -5.22 -9.77
CA SER A 134 9.28 -5.58 -9.09
C SER A 134 9.08 -6.74 -8.11
N HIS A 135 8.06 -6.64 -7.23
CA HIS A 135 7.72 -7.71 -6.28
C HIS A 135 7.41 -9.03 -7.00
N LEU A 136 6.66 -8.94 -8.09
CA LEU A 136 6.27 -10.08 -8.89
C LEU A 136 7.48 -10.76 -9.54
N ASN A 137 8.28 -10.01 -10.30
CA ASN A 137 9.36 -10.57 -11.11
C ASN A 137 10.57 -11.01 -10.27
N VAL A 138 10.89 -10.26 -9.19
CA VAL A 138 12.09 -10.53 -8.38
C VAL A 138 11.81 -11.59 -7.30
N HIS A 139 10.60 -11.62 -6.74
CA HIS A 139 10.33 -12.44 -5.57
C HIS A 139 9.27 -13.51 -5.81
N ILE A 140 8.10 -13.15 -6.37
CA ILE A 140 6.93 -14.03 -6.43
C ILE A 140 7.09 -15.08 -7.53
N LEU A 141 7.34 -14.69 -8.76
CA LEU A 141 7.44 -15.61 -9.90
C LEU A 141 8.61 -16.61 -9.79
N PRO A 142 9.82 -16.22 -9.32
CA PRO A 142 10.89 -17.18 -9.11
C PRO A 142 10.57 -18.28 -8.10
N HIS A 143 9.60 -18.04 -7.20
CA HIS A 143 9.20 -19.00 -6.18
C HIS A 143 7.92 -19.77 -6.54
N PHE A 144 6.91 -19.07 -7.05
CA PHE A 144 5.57 -19.63 -7.28
C PHE A 144 5.20 -19.78 -8.76
N GLY A 145 5.97 -19.24 -9.71
CA GLY A 145 5.58 -19.14 -11.11
C GLY A 145 5.04 -20.43 -11.69
N LYS A 146 5.70 -21.55 -11.46
CA LYS A 146 5.32 -22.87 -11.98
C LYS A 146 4.27 -23.63 -11.14
N ARG A 147 3.87 -23.08 -9.98
CA ARG A 147 2.88 -23.72 -9.10
C ARG A 147 1.47 -23.35 -9.51
N GLY A 148 0.54 -24.27 -9.32
CA GLY A 148 -0.89 -23.99 -9.41
C GLY A 148 -1.32 -22.98 -8.32
N LEU A 149 -2.24 -22.11 -8.63
CA LEU A 149 -2.75 -21.12 -7.67
C LEU A 149 -3.38 -21.78 -6.44
N ASP A 150 -3.99 -22.95 -6.60
CA ASP A 150 -4.60 -23.76 -5.54
C ASP A 150 -3.56 -24.42 -4.61
N GLU A 151 -2.30 -24.52 -5.05
CA GLU A 151 -1.19 -25.06 -4.25
C GLU A 151 -0.53 -23.99 -3.34
N ILE A 152 -0.92 -22.71 -3.48
CA ILE A 152 -0.33 -21.58 -2.71
C ILE A 152 -1.11 -21.36 -1.41
N GLY A 153 -1.15 -22.41 -0.58
CA GLY A 153 -1.77 -22.37 0.75
C GLY A 153 -0.88 -21.74 1.83
N VAL A 154 -1.32 -21.83 3.10
CA VAL A 154 -0.64 -21.25 4.26
C VAL A 154 0.80 -21.74 4.36
N GLN A 155 1.04 -23.04 4.28
CA GLN A 155 2.37 -23.65 4.40
C GLN A 155 3.33 -23.15 3.30
N ALA A 156 2.87 -23.09 2.04
CA ALA A 156 3.67 -22.60 0.93
C ALA A 156 4.04 -21.13 1.10
N GLN A 157 3.12 -20.32 1.60
CA GLN A 157 3.35 -18.90 1.89
C GLN A 157 4.29 -18.72 3.10
N GLN A 158 4.19 -19.58 4.14
CA GLN A 158 5.14 -19.54 5.26
C GLN A 158 6.57 -19.87 4.81
N PHE A 159 6.76 -20.87 3.98
CA PHE A 159 8.08 -21.19 3.42
C PHE A 159 8.63 -20.03 2.57
N PHE A 160 7.75 -19.35 1.85
CA PHE A 160 8.14 -18.16 1.10
C PHE A 160 8.58 -17.02 2.02
N VAL A 161 7.85 -16.74 3.10
CA VAL A 161 8.23 -15.75 4.12
C VAL A 161 9.60 -16.08 4.71
N THR A 162 9.83 -17.32 5.12
CA THR A 162 11.12 -17.77 5.65
C THR A 162 12.25 -17.55 4.62
N LYS A 163 12.01 -17.89 3.36
CA LYS A 163 12.99 -17.64 2.30
C LYS A 163 13.29 -16.14 2.12
N LEU A 164 12.26 -15.27 2.12
CA LEU A 164 12.44 -13.82 2.03
C LEU A 164 13.22 -13.27 3.22
N ALA A 165 12.97 -13.78 4.43
CA ALA A 165 13.69 -13.37 5.65
C ALA A 165 15.20 -13.64 5.56
N HIS A 166 15.62 -14.72 4.87
CA HIS A 166 17.02 -15.04 4.64
C HIS A 166 17.71 -14.18 3.55
N THR A 167 16.97 -13.30 2.85
CA THR A 167 17.53 -12.46 1.76
C THR A 167 17.84 -11.03 2.19
N ASN A 168 18.04 -10.73 3.47
CA ASN A 168 18.33 -9.40 4.01
C ASN A 168 17.26 -8.33 3.66
N LEU A 169 16.04 -8.73 3.33
CA LEU A 169 14.94 -7.81 3.10
C LEU A 169 14.41 -7.28 4.42
N SER A 170 14.11 -5.98 4.48
CA SER A 170 13.42 -5.42 5.64
C SER A 170 12.04 -6.06 5.81
N ARG A 171 11.56 -6.14 7.06
CA ARG A 171 10.20 -6.59 7.37
C ARG A 171 9.14 -5.88 6.53
N LYS A 172 9.29 -4.57 6.35
CA LYS A 172 8.39 -3.76 5.50
C LYS A 172 8.38 -4.22 4.05
N MET A 173 9.54 -4.57 3.48
CA MET A 173 9.63 -5.09 2.12
C MET A 173 8.95 -6.46 2.01
N ILE A 174 9.15 -7.35 2.97
CA ILE A 174 8.46 -8.65 3.02
C ILE A 174 6.95 -8.45 3.02
N LEU A 175 6.43 -7.55 3.87
CA LEU A 175 5.00 -7.22 3.92
C LEU A 175 4.48 -6.65 2.59
N ASN A 176 5.27 -5.82 1.90
CA ASN A 176 4.90 -5.28 0.60
C ASN A 176 4.81 -6.39 -0.48
N VAL A 177 5.77 -7.32 -0.49
CA VAL A 177 5.75 -8.49 -1.39
C VAL A 177 4.52 -9.36 -1.11
N LEU A 178 4.23 -9.65 0.16
CA LEU A 178 3.04 -10.42 0.57
C LEU A 178 1.74 -9.69 0.21
N SER A 179 1.68 -8.37 0.34
CA SER A 179 0.53 -7.57 -0.08
C SER A 179 0.26 -7.70 -1.58
N THR A 180 1.32 -7.72 -2.40
CA THR A 180 1.19 -7.95 -3.85
C THR A 180 0.69 -9.37 -4.14
N LEU A 181 1.25 -10.39 -3.48
CA LEU A 181 0.78 -11.78 -3.59
C LEU A 181 -0.69 -11.91 -3.18
N ALA A 182 -1.08 -11.27 -2.07
CA ALA A 182 -2.48 -11.23 -1.61
C ALA A 182 -3.42 -10.60 -2.63
N SER A 183 -2.99 -9.54 -3.30
CA SER A 183 -3.79 -8.89 -4.35
C SER A 183 -4.05 -9.84 -5.52
N ILE A 184 -3.01 -10.54 -5.98
CA ILE A 184 -3.12 -11.53 -7.04
C ILE A 184 -4.07 -12.67 -6.64
N LEU A 185 -3.86 -13.28 -5.46
CA LEU A 185 -4.68 -14.39 -4.98
C LEU A 185 -6.14 -13.98 -4.69
N ARG A 186 -6.37 -12.74 -4.24
CA ARG A 186 -7.72 -12.19 -4.06
C ARG A 186 -8.47 -12.09 -5.39
N THR A 187 -7.81 -11.61 -6.43
CA THR A 187 -8.37 -11.58 -7.78
C THR A 187 -8.64 -12.99 -8.28
N ALA A 188 -7.68 -13.91 -8.10
CA ALA A 188 -7.82 -15.31 -8.47
C ALA A 188 -9.01 -15.97 -7.77
N LYS A 189 -9.24 -15.67 -6.49
CA LYS A 189 -10.43 -16.14 -5.77
C LYS A 189 -11.71 -15.57 -6.36
N GLY A 190 -11.76 -14.25 -6.60
CA GLY A 190 -12.92 -13.61 -7.20
C GLY A 190 -13.29 -14.19 -8.57
N TRP A 191 -12.30 -14.64 -9.31
CA TRP A 191 -12.51 -15.25 -10.65
C TRP A 191 -12.67 -16.77 -10.61
N GLY A 192 -12.68 -17.39 -9.43
CA GLY A 192 -12.94 -18.81 -9.24
C GLY A 192 -11.75 -19.77 -9.47
N TYR A 193 -10.51 -19.25 -9.52
CA TYR A 193 -9.29 -20.08 -9.59
C TYR A 193 -8.88 -20.64 -8.23
N VAL A 194 -9.21 -19.96 -7.14
CA VAL A 194 -8.85 -20.33 -5.76
C VAL A 194 -10.10 -20.35 -4.90
N CYS A 195 -10.27 -21.39 -4.08
CA CYS A 195 -11.44 -21.53 -3.21
C CYS A 195 -11.31 -20.76 -1.91
N GLN A 196 -10.10 -20.71 -1.32
CA GLN A 196 -9.86 -20.14 0.00
C GLN A 196 -8.68 -19.16 -0.04
N MET A 197 -8.80 -18.08 0.73
CA MET A 197 -7.70 -17.15 0.97
C MET A 197 -6.94 -17.56 2.23
N VAL A 198 -5.65 -17.34 2.21
CA VAL A 198 -4.82 -17.46 3.41
C VAL A 198 -5.07 -16.25 4.32
N ASP A 199 -5.37 -16.50 5.58
CA ASP A 199 -5.35 -15.44 6.58
C ASP A 199 -3.88 -15.15 6.95
N TYR A 200 -3.44 -13.93 6.68
CA TYR A 200 -2.07 -13.50 6.96
C TYR A 200 -1.71 -13.51 8.45
N LYS A 201 -2.70 -13.53 9.34
CA LYS A 201 -2.50 -13.73 10.77
C LYS A 201 -1.91 -15.10 11.11
N CYS A 202 -2.10 -16.08 10.22
CA CYS A 202 -1.52 -17.41 10.35
C CYS A 202 -0.05 -17.49 9.94
N LEU A 203 0.52 -16.39 9.37
CA LEU A 203 1.91 -16.35 8.95
C LEU A 203 2.79 -15.73 10.04
N THR A 204 3.88 -16.42 10.37
CA THR A 204 4.92 -15.89 11.25
C THR A 204 5.88 -15.04 10.43
N ILE A 205 5.78 -13.73 10.56
CA ILE A 205 6.63 -12.76 9.88
C ILE A 205 7.72 -12.29 10.86
N PRO A 206 9.00 -12.20 10.44
CA PRO A 206 10.09 -11.74 11.32
C PRO A 206 9.73 -10.40 11.98
N THR A 207 9.98 -10.33 13.29
CA THR A 207 9.64 -9.16 14.11
C THR A 207 10.76 -8.13 14.17
N GLU A 208 11.99 -8.52 13.84
CA GLU A 208 13.12 -7.61 13.86
C GLU A 208 12.93 -6.51 12.83
N GLU A 209 12.52 -5.36 13.33
CA GLU A 209 12.64 -4.09 12.63
C GLU A 209 14.02 -3.53 12.98
N VAL A 210 14.90 -3.46 12.00
CA VAL A 210 15.94 -2.45 12.07
C VAL A 210 15.20 -1.12 11.98
N GLN A 211 14.92 -0.52 13.12
CA GLN A 211 14.37 0.83 13.19
C GLN A 211 15.45 1.75 12.61
N THR A 212 15.38 1.98 11.32
CA THR A 212 16.09 3.13 10.74
C THR A 212 15.31 4.35 11.20
N GLU A 213 15.84 5.02 12.23
CA GLU A 213 15.31 6.30 12.67
C GLU A 213 15.18 7.21 11.46
N ALA A 214 14.00 7.84 11.32
CA ALA A 214 13.77 8.79 10.24
C ALA A 214 14.73 9.96 10.42
N ARG A 215 15.74 10.08 9.53
CA ARG A 215 16.67 11.18 9.61
C ARG A 215 15.98 12.50 9.32
N PHE A 216 16.21 13.46 10.17
CA PHE A 216 15.89 14.89 9.97
C PHE A 216 17.18 15.72 10.11
N PHE A 217 17.19 16.85 9.46
CA PHE A 217 18.30 17.78 9.54
C PHE A 217 18.14 18.73 10.73
N THR A 218 19.22 19.15 11.35
CA THR A 218 19.20 20.29 12.25
C THR A 218 19.00 21.60 11.47
N LEU A 219 18.61 22.68 12.15
CA LEU A 219 18.50 24.01 11.52
C LEU A 219 19.82 24.45 10.88
N GLU A 220 20.93 24.17 11.56
CA GLU A 220 22.27 24.49 11.07
C GLU A 220 22.61 23.68 9.81
N GLU A 221 22.29 22.37 9.80
CA GLU A 221 22.48 21.53 8.62
C GLU A 221 21.66 22.03 7.43
N VAL A 222 20.37 22.39 7.64
CA VAL A 222 19.52 22.97 6.58
C VAL A 222 20.15 24.23 6.00
N GLY A 223 20.61 25.13 6.85
CA GLY A 223 21.29 26.37 6.42
C GLY A 223 22.52 26.08 5.57
N LYS A 224 23.41 25.17 6.04
CA LYS A 224 24.61 24.74 5.31
C LYS A 224 24.29 24.10 3.97
N ILE A 225 23.29 23.20 3.94
CA ILE A 225 22.85 22.50 2.71
C ILE A 225 22.36 23.51 1.67
N ILE A 226 21.53 24.46 2.07
CA ILE A 226 21.00 25.48 1.17
C ILE A 226 22.10 26.43 0.68
N ALA A 227 23.03 26.83 1.55
CA ALA A 227 24.15 27.70 1.20
C ALA A 227 25.10 27.04 0.18
N ALA A 228 25.40 25.77 0.34
CA ALA A 228 26.29 25.00 -0.52
C ALA A 228 25.63 24.53 -1.85
N ALA A 229 24.31 24.50 -1.91
CA ALA A 229 23.58 24.03 -3.09
C ALA A 229 23.61 25.05 -4.24
N ARG A 230 23.68 24.54 -5.48
CA ARG A 230 23.57 25.32 -6.72
C ARG A 230 22.14 25.30 -7.24
N GLU A 231 21.75 26.28 -8.03
CA GLU A 231 20.47 26.24 -8.74
C GLU A 231 20.42 25.10 -9.77
N PRO A 232 19.26 24.46 -9.98
CA PRO A 232 17.96 24.71 -9.34
C PRO A 232 17.77 24.03 -7.97
N TYR A 233 18.73 23.26 -7.49
CA TYR A 233 18.63 22.47 -6.26
C TYR A 233 18.49 23.35 -5.01
N LYS A 234 19.15 24.50 -4.98
CA LYS A 234 19.04 25.47 -3.90
C LYS A 234 17.60 25.91 -3.67
N THR A 235 16.91 26.32 -4.73
CA THR A 235 15.50 26.71 -4.68
C THR A 235 14.60 25.52 -4.33
N MET A 236 14.90 24.30 -4.82
CA MET A 236 14.18 23.09 -4.43
C MET A 236 14.28 22.80 -2.93
N PHE A 237 15.47 22.96 -2.35
CA PHE A 237 15.69 22.71 -0.92
C PHE A 237 15.01 23.77 -0.05
N TRP A 238 15.01 25.03 -0.47
CA TRP A 238 14.22 26.09 0.16
C TRP A 238 12.74 25.75 0.21
N LEU A 239 12.16 25.34 -0.93
CA LEU A 239 10.75 24.93 -1.00
C LEU A 239 10.45 23.77 -0.04
N LEU A 240 11.29 22.73 -0.06
CA LEU A 240 11.08 21.56 0.80
C LEU A 240 11.20 21.91 2.30
N ALA A 241 12.21 22.68 2.66
CA ALA A 241 12.46 23.07 4.06
C ALA A 241 11.35 23.97 4.62
N MET A 242 10.88 24.95 3.84
CA MET A 242 9.91 25.92 4.31
C MET A 242 8.45 25.50 4.20
N THR A 243 8.12 24.52 3.36
CA THR A 243 6.74 24.11 3.14
C THR A 243 6.43 22.69 3.60
N GLY A 244 7.46 21.88 3.82
CA GLY A 244 7.31 20.45 4.15
C GLY A 244 6.62 19.63 3.05
N MET A 245 6.50 20.13 1.82
CA MET A 245 5.83 19.41 0.72
C MET A 245 6.58 18.14 0.33
N ARG A 246 5.87 17.20 -0.29
CA ARG A 246 6.52 15.99 -0.82
C ARG A 246 7.36 16.34 -2.05
N ALA A 247 8.46 15.62 -2.25
CA ALA A 247 9.34 15.85 -3.40
C ALA A 247 8.58 15.83 -4.75
N GLY A 248 7.66 14.88 -4.92
CA GLY A 248 6.84 14.82 -6.14
C GLY A 248 5.90 16.01 -6.31
N GLU A 249 5.37 16.59 -5.23
CA GLU A 249 4.55 17.80 -5.24
C GLU A 249 5.39 19.00 -5.67
N MET A 250 6.56 19.18 -5.09
CA MET A 250 7.51 20.22 -5.48
C MET A 250 7.89 20.13 -6.97
N LEU A 251 8.19 18.93 -7.46
CA LEU A 251 8.54 18.71 -8.87
C LEU A 251 7.35 18.91 -9.82
N GLY A 252 6.13 18.83 -9.32
CA GLY A 252 4.90 19.08 -10.06
C GLY A 252 4.43 20.53 -10.06
N LEU A 253 5.12 21.45 -9.35
CA LEU A 253 4.75 22.85 -9.27
C LEU A 253 4.89 23.57 -10.60
N GLN A 254 3.92 24.43 -10.90
CA GLN A 254 3.91 25.36 -12.01
C GLN A 254 3.83 26.80 -11.49
N TRP A 255 4.32 27.76 -12.24
CA TRP A 255 4.27 29.18 -11.83
C TRP A 255 2.85 29.66 -11.56
N ARG A 256 1.85 29.15 -12.26
CA ARG A 256 0.43 29.47 -12.03
C ARG A 256 -0.14 28.95 -10.70
N ASP A 257 0.61 28.10 -9.99
CA ASP A 257 0.21 27.57 -8.68
C ASP A 257 0.61 28.52 -7.54
N ILE A 258 1.42 29.55 -7.83
CA ILE A 258 1.95 30.49 -6.86
C ILE A 258 1.20 31.81 -6.99
N ASP A 259 0.47 32.17 -5.95
CA ASP A 259 -0.16 33.45 -5.79
C ASP A 259 0.75 34.32 -4.90
N PHE A 260 1.58 35.14 -5.55
CA PHE A 260 2.54 36.01 -4.85
C PHE A 260 1.87 37.16 -4.10
N ASP A 261 0.67 37.59 -4.52
CA ASP A 261 -0.04 38.71 -3.93
C ASP A 261 -0.74 38.28 -2.64
N LYS A 262 -1.35 37.08 -2.65
CA LYS A 262 -1.97 36.52 -1.46
C LYS A 262 -1.01 35.74 -0.56
N GLY A 263 0.23 35.51 -1.00
CA GLY A 263 1.19 34.69 -0.27
C GLY A 263 0.74 33.25 -0.13
N LEU A 264 0.22 32.64 -1.20
CA LEU A 264 -0.33 31.29 -1.20
C LEU A 264 0.31 30.42 -2.27
N LEU A 265 0.45 29.13 -1.96
CA LEU A 265 0.93 28.11 -2.90
C LEU A 265 -0.10 26.97 -3.01
N ASN A 266 -0.55 26.69 -4.23
CA ASN A 266 -1.53 25.68 -4.53
C ASN A 266 -0.85 24.37 -4.92
N VAL A 267 -0.99 23.31 -4.11
CA VAL A 267 -0.48 21.98 -4.43
C VAL A 267 -1.57 21.19 -5.14
N ARG A 268 -1.49 21.08 -6.46
CA ARG A 268 -2.54 20.46 -7.31
C ARG A 268 -2.13 19.14 -7.94
N ARG A 269 -0.84 18.88 -8.05
CA ARG A 269 -0.30 17.74 -8.79
C ARG A 269 0.99 17.23 -8.18
N SER A 270 1.40 16.04 -8.60
CA SER A 270 2.67 15.44 -8.24
C SER A 270 3.36 14.91 -9.50
N ALA A 271 4.66 15.11 -9.62
CA ALA A 271 5.44 14.55 -10.71
C ALA A 271 6.24 13.33 -10.23
N TRP A 272 6.23 12.28 -11.05
CA TRP A 272 6.96 11.04 -10.82
C TRP A 272 7.60 10.54 -12.11
N TYR A 273 8.92 10.47 -12.15
CA TYR A 273 9.70 10.08 -13.34
C TYR A 273 9.29 10.85 -14.62
N GLY A 274 9.15 12.17 -14.50
CA GLY A 274 8.77 13.04 -15.63
C GLY A 274 7.30 12.95 -16.03
N ARG A 275 6.50 12.13 -15.37
CA ARG A 275 5.06 12.01 -15.57
C ARG A 275 4.31 12.77 -14.50
N VAL A 276 3.42 13.65 -14.90
CA VAL A 276 2.55 14.38 -14.00
C VAL A 276 1.35 13.51 -13.66
N GLN A 277 1.04 13.43 -12.38
CA GLN A 277 -0.12 12.71 -11.87
C GLN A 277 -0.98 13.69 -11.08
N THR A 278 -2.29 13.55 -11.21
CA THR A 278 -3.22 14.21 -10.29
C THR A 278 -3.00 13.67 -8.88
N THR A 279 -3.24 14.49 -7.87
CA THR A 279 -3.17 14.08 -6.48
C THR A 279 -4.12 12.90 -6.19
N LYS A 280 -3.78 12.04 -5.22
CA LYS A 280 -4.50 10.78 -4.96
C LYS A 280 -5.97 10.97 -4.58
N ASN A 281 -6.33 12.09 -3.97
CA ASN A 281 -7.68 12.41 -3.47
C ASN A 281 -7.96 13.90 -3.69
N LYS A 282 -9.21 14.30 -3.77
CA LYS A 282 -9.63 15.71 -3.75
C LYS A 282 -9.06 16.48 -2.53
N ASN A 283 -8.87 15.80 -1.40
CA ASN A 283 -8.22 16.36 -0.19
C ASN A 283 -6.70 16.58 -0.33
N SER A 284 -6.09 16.20 -1.44
CA SER A 284 -4.67 16.41 -1.71
C SER A 284 -4.40 17.69 -2.51
N GLU A 285 -5.43 18.35 -3.00
CA GLU A 285 -5.35 19.75 -3.43
C GLU A 285 -5.38 20.58 -2.14
N ALA A 286 -4.29 21.24 -1.84
CA ALA A 286 -4.21 22.08 -0.66
C ALA A 286 -3.54 23.39 -1.01
N ILE A 287 -4.03 24.41 -0.35
CA ILE A 287 -3.44 25.73 -0.33
C ILE A 287 -2.57 25.78 0.91
N ILE A 288 -1.29 26.10 0.74
CA ILE A 288 -0.36 26.29 1.85
C ILE A 288 0.16 27.72 1.85
N PRO A 289 0.44 28.29 3.03
CA PRO A 289 1.06 29.62 3.14
C PRO A 289 2.42 29.64 2.43
N LEU A 290 2.70 30.73 1.72
CA LEU A 290 3.99 31.04 1.11
C LEU A 290 4.68 32.12 1.94
N PRO A 291 5.70 31.78 2.74
CA PRO A 291 6.43 32.78 3.53
C PRO A 291 7.09 33.84 2.63
N GLY A 292 7.15 35.09 3.08
CA GLY A 292 7.70 36.20 2.29
C GLY A 292 9.13 35.99 1.80
N ILE A 293 9.97 35.37 2.63
CA ILE A 293 11.36 35.02 2.26
C ILE A 293 11.36 34.02 1.10
N LEU A 294 10.49 32.99 1.15
CA LEU A 294 10.37 32.01 0.08
C LEU A 294 9.80 32.64 -1.19
N ALA A 295 8.84 33.56 -1.07
CA ALA A 295 8.30 34.32 -2.20
C ALA A 295 9.39 35.14 -2.90
N ALA A 296 10.25 35.83 -2.15
CA ALA A 296 11.40 36.56 -2.69
C ALA A 296 12.38 35.64 -3.41
N THR A 297 12.72 34.50 -2.81
CA THR A 297 13.59 33.47 -3.42
C THR A 297 13.02 32.96 -4.75
N LEU A 298 11.72 32.70 -4.79
CA LEU A 298 11.05 32.21 -6.00
C LEU A 298 10.97 33.29 -7.10
N ARG A 299 10.80 34.57 -6.73
CA ARG A 299 10.86 35.69 -7.71
C ARG A 299 12.25 35.79 -8.32
N ALA A 300 13.31 35.77 -7.50
CA ALA A 300 14.69 35.77 -7.99
C ALA A 300 15.01 34.56 -8.89
N PHE A 301 14.52 33.36 -8.52
CA PHE A 301 14.66 32.18 -9.36
C PHE A 301 13.92 32.34 -10.70
N ARG A 302 12.75 32.99 -10.70
CA ARG A 302 11.95 33.25 -11.91
C ARG A 302 12.66 34.13 -12.93
N GLU A 303 13.50 35.04 -12.52
CA GLU A 303 14.28 35.91 -13.44
C GLU A 303 15.25 35.09 -14.30
N GLN A 304 15.78 33.98 -13.74
CA GLN A 304 16.69 33.08 -14.46
C GLN A 304 15.98 31.88 -15.10
N TRP A 305 14.64 31.81 -14.94
CA TRP A 305 13.87 30.68 -15.38
C TRP A 305 13.69 30.63 -16.89
N LYS A 306 13.94 29.44 -17.47
CA LYS A 306 13.71 29.20 -18.88
C LYS A 306 12.29 28.70 -19.12
N SER A 307 11.54 29.40 -19.97
CA SER A 307 10.17 29.06 -20.31
C SER A 307 10.04 27.63 -20.84
N ASN A 308 9.00 26.94 -20.40
CA ASN A 308 8.61 25.64 -20.91
C ASN A 308 7.09 25.60 -21.15
N PRO A 309 6.58 24.71 -22.03
CA PRO A 309 5.17 24.70 -22.46
C PRO A 309 4.18 24.59 -21.30
N ASP A 310 4.52 23.83 -20.28
CA ASP A 310 3.64 23.55 -19.15
C ASP A 310 3.84 24.53 -17.97
N GLY A 311 4.83 25.41 -18.01
CA GLY A 311 5.11 26.38 -16.96
C GLY A 311 5.65 25.76 -15.65
N PHE A 312 6.25 24.56 -15.68
CA PHE A 312 6.86 23.93 -14.49
C PHE A 312 8.05 24.77 -13.98
N LEU A 313 8.19 24.88 -12.65
CA LEU A 313 9.33 25.55 -12.04
C LEU A 313 10.64 24.84 -12.37
N PHE A 314 10.65 23.52 -12.30
CA PHE A 314 11.83 22.69 -12.43
C PHE A 314 11.67 21.70 -13.58
N VAL A 315 12.56 21.79 -14.57
CA VAL A 315 12.55 20.91 -15.73
C VAL A 315 13.95 20.42 -16.08
N THR A 316 14.00 19.24 -16.68
CA THR A 316 15.19 18.70 -17.33
C THR A 316 15.43 19.33 -18.70
N ARG A 317 16.53 18.98 -19.37
CA ARG A 317 16.79 19.34 -20.77
C ARG A 317 15.62 19.00 -21.70
N ASN A 318 14.87 17.92 -21.41
CA ASN A 318 13.71 17.49 -22.19
C ASN A 318 12.42 18.21 -21.80
N ARG A 319 12.50 19.34 -21.11
CA ARG A 319 11.38 20.17 -20.64
C ARG A 319 10.32 19.42 -19.81
N ARG A 320 10.70 18.33 -19.16
CA ARG A 320 9.85 17.53 -18.25
C ARG A 320 10.35 17.65 -16.81
N PRO A 321 9.48 17.52 -15.81
CA PRO A 321 9.90 17.48 -14.41
C PRO A 321 10.97 16.41 -14.17
N PRO A 322 12.04 16.70 -13.40
CA PRO A 322 13.04 15.69 -13.06
C PRO A 322 12.45 14.58 -12.17
N SER A 323 13.13 13.44 -12.05
CA SER A 323 12.76 12.46 -11.03
C SER A 323 13.38 12.84 -9.69
N SER A 324 12.69 12.54 -8.58
CA SER A 324 13.20 12.78 -7.24
C SER A 324 14.56 12.10 -6.99
N ASN A 325 14.77 10.89 -7.57
CA ASN A 325 16.05 10.18 -7.46
C ASN A 325 17.20 10.98 -8.10
N LYS A 326 16.95 11.64 -9.24
CA LYS A 326 17.96 12.47 -9.91
C LYS A 326 18.28 13.74 -9.12
N VAL A 327 17.27 14.33 -8.47
CA VAL A 327 17.49 15.46 -7.55
C VAL A 327 18.33 15.03 -6.36
N VAL A 328 18.10 13.83 -5.81
CA VAL A 328 18.93 13.29 -4.73
C VAL A 328 20.35 13.03 -5.21
N GLU A 329 20.51 12.29 -6.31
CA GLU A 329 21.80 11.84 -6.86
C GLU A 329 22.71 13.01 -7.28
N TYR A 330 22.15 14.01 -7.96
CA TYR A 330 22.93 15.13 -8.53
C TYR A 330 22.84 16.42 -7.73
N GLY A 331 21.87 16.57 -6.87
CA GLY A 331 21.66 17.79 -6.08
C GLY A 331 21.96 17.61 -4.60
N LEU A 332 21.34 16.63 -3.94
CA LEU A 332 21.44 16.49 -2.49
C LEU A 332 22.72 15.77 -2.05
N TRP A 333 23.00 14.58 -2.58
CA TRP A 333 24.15 13.79 -2.13
C TRP A 333 25.50 14.50 -2.29
N PRO A 334 25.81 15.19 -3.41
CA PRO A 334 27.06 15.92 -3.52
C PRO A 334 27.24 17.01 -2.44
N VAL A 335 26.14 17.64 -2.04
CA VAL A 335 26.14 18.66 -0.96
C VAL A 335 26.32 18.00 0.40
N LEU A 336 25.64 16.88 0.67
CA LEU A 336 25.79 16.15 1.92
C LEU A 336 27.21 15.61 2.10
N ASP A 337 27.80 15.05 1.03
CA ASP A 337 29.18 14.56 1.03
C ASP A 337 30.18 15.70 1.32
N LEU A 338 30.00 16.87 0.68
CA LEU A 338 30.83 18.06 0.90
C LEU A 338 30.77 18.54 2.36
N LEU A 339 29.61 18.42 3.00
CA LEU A 339 29.38 18.87 4.38
C LEU A 339 29.65 17.77 5.41
N ALA A 340 30.10 16.58 4.99
CA ALA A 340 30.26 15.41 5.85
C ALA A 340 28.95 15.01 6.59
N ILE A 341 27.79 15.28 6.00
CA ILE A 341 26.48 14.89 6.50
C ILE A 341 26.12 13.51 5.91
N PRO A 342 25.68 12.53 6.70
CA PRO A 342 25.29 11.23 6.17
C PRO A 342 24.19 11.31 5.12
N ARG A 343 24.34 10.56 4.03
CA ARG A 343 23.40 10.56 2.91
C ARG A 343 22.00 10.16 3.34
N CYS A 344 21.02 10.91 2.86
CA CYS A 344 19.59 10.64 3.04
C CYS A 344 18.79 11.09 1.82
N GLY A 345 17.46 10.93 1.86
CA GLY A 345 16.55 11.35 0.79
C GLY A 345 15.91 12.70 1.07
N LEU A 346 15.24 13.28 0.06
CA LEU A 346 14.53 14.57 0.16
C LEU A 346 13.44 14.59 1.24
N HIS A 347 12.99 13.43 1.71
CA HIS A 347 11.96 13.34 2.74
C HIS A 347 12.46 13.84 4.11
N ALA A 348 13.79 13.87 4.32
CA ALA A 348 14.41 14.43 5.51
C ALA A 348 14.02 15.91 5.73
N PHE A 349 13.94 16.72 4.67
CA PHE A 349 13.44 18.10 4.78
C PHE A 349 12.02 18.20 5.34
N ARG A 350 11.16 17.28 4.93
CA ARG A 350 9.77 17.22 5.42
C ARG A 350 9.73 16.81 6.90
N HIS A 351 10.55 15.85 7.31
CA HIS A 351 10.67 15.48 8.72
C HIS A 351 11.20 16.66 9.56
N THR A 352 12.22 17.35 9.06
CA THR A 352 12.74 18.57 9.69
C THR A 352 11.65 19.65 9.84
N HIS A 353 10.92 19.94 8.74
CA HIS A 353 9.82 20.91 8.79
C HIS A 353 8.74 20.51 9.82
N THR A 354 8.46 19.22 9.94
CA THR A 354 7.52 18.70 10.94
C THR A 354 8.01 18.97 12.36
N SER A 355 9.26 18.61 12.67
CA SER A 355 9.85 18.85 13.99
C SER A 355 9.85 20.34 14.33
N LEU A 356 10.28 21.19 13.37
CA LEU A 356 10.31 22.64 13.59
C LEU A 356 8.93 23.24 13.87
N LEU A 357 7.88 22.79 13.17
CA LEU A 357 6.51 23.22 13.46
C LEU A 357 6.08 22.82 14.88
N LEU A 358 6.44 21.62 15.31
CA LEU A 358 6.13 21.14 16.66
C LEU A 358 6.90 21.93 17.71
N ASP A 359 8.20 22.23 17.48
CA ASP A 359 9.06 23.02 18.36
C ASP A 359 8.56 24.46 18.52
N THR A 360 7.89 25.02 17.49
CA THR A 360 7.21 26.34 17.59
C THR A 360 5.88 26.29 18.35
N GLY A 361 5.47 25.13 18.87
CA GLY A 361 4.24 24.96 19.61
C GLY A 361 3.00 24.73 18.73
N ALA A 362 3.16 24.47 17.44
CA ALA A 362 2.04 24.15 16.57
C ALA A 362 1.34 22.86 17.02
N THR A 363 0.00 22.88 17.07
CA THR A 363 -0.76 21.70 17.44
C THR A 363 -0.62 20.58 16.40
N PRO A 364 -0.73 19.30 16.78
CA PRO A 364 -0.70 18.18 15.83
C PRO A 364 -1.70 18.34 14.67
N LYS A 365 -2.82 19.01 14.89
CA LYS A 365 -3.83 19.30 13.87
C LYS A 365 -3.30 20.27 12.81
N VAL A 366 -2.66 21.36 13.23
CA VAL A 366 -2.02 22.33 12.33
C VAL A 366 -0.93 21.66 11.51
N VAL A 367 -0.09 20.84 12.14
CA VAL A 367 0.96 20.07 11.45
C VAL A 367 0.36 19.09 10.44
N GLN A 368 -0.73 18.39 10.80
CA GLN A 368 -1.45 17.49 9.90
C GLN A 368 -1.97 18.22 8.67
N GLU A 369 -2.57 19.40 8.84
CA GLU A 369 -3.11 20.22 7.75
C GLU A 369 -1.99 20.75 6.85
N GLN A 370 -0.93 21.32 7.42
CA GLN A 370 0.24 21.82 6.68
C GLN A 370 0.88 20.70 5.84
N LEU A 371 1.03 19.52 6.41
CA LEU A 371 1.64 18.38 5.74
C LEU A 371 0.67 17.57 4.88
N ARG A 372 -0.63 17.78 5.02
CA ARG A 372 -1.67 17.03 4.27
C ARG A 372 -1.54 15.52 4.51
N HIS A 373 -1.41 15.13 5.78
CA HIS A 373 -1.43 13.73 6.15
C HIS A 373 -2.87 13.23 6.19
N ALA A 374 -3.17 12.22 5.36
CA ALA A 374 -4.50 11.58 5.35
C ALA A 374 -4.76 10.79 6.64
N ASP A 375 -3.70 10.25 7.27
CA ASP A 375 -3.75 9.51 8.53
C ASP A 375 -3.08 10.32 9.64
N PRO A 376 -3.80 10.72 10.70
CA PRO A 376 -3.24 11.44 11.85
C PRO A 376 -2.10 10.69 12.54
N ARG A 377 -2.12 9.35 12.49
CA ARG A 377 -1.09 8.51 13.10
C ARG A 377 0.30 8.78 12.57
N VAL A 378 0.42 9.22 11.32
CA VAL A 378 1.71 9.59 10.72
C VAL A 378 2.30 10.83 11.41
N THR A 379 1.47 11.82 11.70
CA THR A 379 1.88 13.03 12.44
C THR A 379 2.19 12.69 13.89
N LEU A 380 1.35 11.90 14.54
CA LEU A 380 1.54 11.48 15.94
C LEU A 380 2.79 10.63 16.13
N GLY A 381 3.16 9.79 15.15
CA GLY A 381 4.40 9.01 15.18
C GLY A 381 5.66 9.89 15.22
N VAL A 382 5.67 10.99 14.46
CA VAL A 382 6.78 11.98 14.54
C VAL A 382 6.73 12.76 15.85
N TYR A 383 5.51 13.10 16.32
CA TYR A 383 5.30 13.82 17.58
C TYR A 383 5.82 13.03 18.79
N ALA A 384 5.67 11.71 18.81
CA ALA A 384 6.16 10.87 19.91
C ALA A 384 7.69 10.91 20.10
N HIS A 385 8.45 11.19 19.04
CA HIS A 385 9.91 11.34 19.11
C HIS A 385 10.35 12.72 19.62
N VAL A 386 9.51 13.76 19.49
CA VAL A 386 9.81 15.15 19.92
C VAL A 386 9.40 15.39 21.38
N LEU A 387 8.53 14.55 21.93
CA LEU A 387 7.89 14.75 23.24
C LEU A 387 8.79 14.50 24.48
N GLY A 388 10.06 14.12 24.34
CA GLY A 388 10.91 13.70 25.48
C GLY A 388 10.76 14.58 26.73
N ASP A 389 11.02 15.88 26.63
CA ASP A 389 10.93 16.83 27.76
C ASP A 389 9.61 17.62 27.82
N ALA A 390 8.93 17.80 26.68
CA ALA A 390 7.67 18.55 26.59
C ALA A 390 6.53 17.94 27.43
N HIS A 391 6.52 16.64 27.66
CA HIS A 391 5.54 15.98 28.53
C HIS A 391 5.70 16.44 29.97
N ARG A 392 6.93 16.51 30.47
CA ARG A 392 7.22 16.97 31.81
C ARG A 392 6.84 18.44 32.02
N GLU A 393 7.22 19.30 31.07
CA GLU A 393 6.85 20.73 31.10
C GLU A 393 5.33 20.97 31.05
N ALA A 394 4.60 20.18 30.24
CA ALA A 394 3.14 20.25 30.17
C ALA A 394 2.49 19.87 31.52
N VAL A 395 2.98 18.82 32.16
CA VAL A 395 2.51 18.39 33.49
C VAL A 395 2.80 19.46 34.55
N GLU A 396 3.99 20.03 34.55
CA GLU A 396 4.39 21.12 35.46
C GLU A 396 3.50 22.37 35.27
N LYS A 397 3.20 22.75 34.02
CA LYS A 397 2.26 23.85 33.69
C LYS A 397 0.87 23.59 34.25
N VAL A 398 0.32 22.35 34.04
CA VAL A 398 -0.97 21.96 34.60
C VAL A 398 -0.94 22.02 36.12
N ALA A 399 0.10 21.51 36.75
CA ALA A 399 0.25 21.53 38.19
C ALA A 399 0.27 22.98 38.74
N SER A 400 0.98 23.89 38.08
CA SER A 400 1.04 25.30 38.44
C SER A 400 -0.31 26.02 38.33
N VAL A 401 -1.07 25.75 37.25
CA VAL A 401 -2.42 26.30 37.05
C VAL A 401 -3.38 25.77 38.09
N VAL A 402 -3.38 24.47 38.37
CA VAL A 402 -4.22 23.86 39.39
C VAL A 402 -3.88 24.44 40.78
N PHE A 403 -2.60 24.54 41.12
CA PHE A 403 -2.14 25.09 42.40
C PHE A 403 -2.59 26.53 42.57
N GLN A 404 -2.52 27.35 41.55
CA GLN A 404 -2.98 28.75 41.59
C GLN A 404 -4.48 28.89 41.73
N SER A 405 -5.27 27.88 41.30
CA SER A 405 -6.72 27.89 41.40
C SER A 405 -7.26 27.41 42.78
N VAL A 406 -6.38 26.85 43.63
CA VAL A 406 -6.76 26.45 45.00
C VAL A 406 -6.90 27.67 45.87
N PRO A 407 -8.07 27.98 46.48
CA PRO A 407 -8.25 29.09 47.36
C PRO A 407 -7.29 28.94 48.56
N LYS A 408 -6.53 30.00 48.85
CA LYS A 408 -5.71 30.04 50.08
C LYS A 408 -6.67 29.92 51.26
N ALA A 409 -6.45 28.91 52.14
CA ALA A 409 -7.18 28.75 53.36
C ALA A 409 -7.14 30.08 54.15
N ARG A 410 -8.30 30.60 54.54
CA ARG A 410 -8.37 31.77 55.43
C ARG A 410 -7.68 31.38 56.73
N GLU A 411 -6.67 32.14 57.16
CA GLU A 411 -6.14 32.06 58.52
C GLU A 411 -7.29 32.35 59.50
N GLU A 412 -7.68 31.34 60.25
CA GLU A 412 -8.58 31.53 61.37
C GLU A 412 -7.91 32.36 62.41
N THR A 413 -8.32 33.62 62.54
CA THR A 413 -7.94 34.51 63.61
C THR A 413 -8.51 33.90 64.91
N LYS A 414 -7.68 33.26 65.71
CA LYS A 414 -8.01 32.84 67.06
C LYS A 414 -8.26 34.09 67.91
N TYR A 415 -9.53 34.39 68.17
CA TYR A 415 -9.89 35.26 69.31
C TYR A 415 -9.61 34.50 70.60
N ILE A 416 -8.59 34.92 71.33
CA ILE A 416 -8.37 34.55 72.72
C ILE A 416 -9.26 35.48 73.57
N GLN A 417 -10.18 34.90 74.34
CA GLN A 417 -10.78 35.54 75.50
C GLN A 417 -9.96 35.18 76.73
#